data_eb78f5aeb1ffb4f9da089a4868a06d9e
#
_entry.id   eb78f5aeb1ffb4f9da089a4868a06d9e
#
_cell.length_a   1.000
_cell.length_b   1.000
_cell.length_c   1.000
_cell.angle_alpha   90.00
_cell.angle_beta   90.00
_cell.angle_gamma   90.00
#
_symmetry.space_group_name_H-M   'P 1'
#
loop_
_entity.id
_entity.type
_entity.pdbx_description
1 polymer ?
#
loop_
_entity_poly.entity_id
_entity_poly.type
_entity_poly.pdbx_seq_one_letter_code
_entity_poly.pdbx_strand_id
1 'polypeptide(L)'
;MKTLIYNEIRIFFSKRNIGIFIIGCLSMIVIFCFYFVPKHNNYISSQVHYYEQMVTSDATRSKIITEQINRMKEIGEDTEKLERSRDFWQADLENCRLVSYNLEHENASSIAKAMIKRDKFLQKVIDEGGDLSSYSIMLRNDERDLKNRIKLQDMYMKNQFYDFVYEKMPTAYYMLSNFFVFGGIPIIVI
;
A
#
# COMPACT_ATOMS: atom_id res chain seq x y z
N MET A 1 36.40 -36.90 9.22
CA MET A 1 35.18 -36.05 9.23
C MET A 1 35.15 -35.03 10.39
N LYS A 2 35.31 -35.45 11.66
CA LYS A 2 35.28 -34.49 12.81
C LYS A 2 36.34 -33.39 12.74
N THR A 3 37.55 -33.68 12.29
CA THR A 3 38.65 -32.71 12.15
C THR A 3 38.41 -31.68 11.07
N LEU A 4 37.74 -32.04 9.97
CA LEU A 4 37.39 -31.12 8.88
C LEU A 4 36.35 -30.10 9.37
N ILE A 5 35.30 -30.59 9.99
CA ILE A 5 34.23 -29.73 10.55
C ILE A 5 34.79 -28.76 11.61
N TYR A 6 35.69 -29.26 12.47
CA TYR A 6 36.32 -28.43 13.50
C TYR A 6 37.19 -27.30 12.89
N ASN A 7 37.93 -27.61 11.83
CA ASN A 7 38.76 -26.62 11.15
C ASN A 7 37.89 -25.57 10.40
N GLU A 8 36.79 -25.97 9.77
CA GLU A 8 35.87 -25.05 9.13
C GLU A 8 35.20 -24.12 10.15
N ILE A 9 34.74 -24.65 11.29
CA ILE A 9 34.20 -23.86 12.38
C ILE A 9 35.24 -22.85 12.90
N ARG A 10 36.48 -23.27 13.08
CA ARG A 10 37.57 -22.39 13.53
C ARG A 10 37.91 -21.29 12.53
N ILE A 11 37.86 -21.60 11.23
CA ILE A 11 38.06 -20.60 10.18
C ILE A 11 36.88 -19.62 10.17
N PHE A 12 35.66 -20.10 10.28
CA PHE A 12 34.46 -19.27 10.32
C PHE A 12 34.47 -18.30 11.50
N PHE A 13 34.84 -18.76 12.68
CA PHE A 13 34.99 -17.94 13.90
C PHE A 13 36.36 -17.29 14.06
N SER A 14 37.15 -17.17 13.00
CA SER A 14 38.42 -16.42 13.07
C SER A 14 38.10 -14.92 13.35
N LYS A 15 39.01 -14.25 14.08
CA LYS A 15 38.84 -12.79 14.41
C LYS A 15 38.62 -11.96 13.17
N ARG A 16 39.24 -12.29 12.03
CA ARG A 16 39.08 -11.61 10.76
C ARG A 16 37.68 -11.75 10.21
N ASN A 17 37.13 -12.97 10.19
CA ASN A 17 35.81 -13.25 9.63
C ASN A 17 34.70 -12.68 10.53
N ILE A 18 34.87 -12.74 11.84
CA ILE A 18 33.96 -12.06 12.79
C ILE A 18 34.00 -10.54 12.56
N GLY A 19 35.16 -9.94 12.34
CA GLY A 19 35.28 -8.53 12.02
C GLY A 19 34.54 -8.15 10.73
N ILE A 20 34.71 -8.94 9.67
CA ILE A 20 34.00 -8.74 8.39
C ILE A 20 32.49 -8.85 8.58
N PHE A 21 32.04 -9.86 9.34
CA PHE A 21 30.62 -10.06 9.64
C PHE A 21 30.01 -8.87 10.41
N ILE A 22 30.73 -8.36 11.43
CA ILE A 22 30.29 -7.18 12.21
C ILE A 22 30.20 -5.95 11.30
N ILE A 23 31.19 -5.71 10.44
CA ILE A 23 31.18 -4.58 9.49
C ILE A 23 29.99 -4.74 8.52
N GLY A 24 29.74 -5.94 8.02
CA GLY A 24 28.58 -6.25 7.18
C GLY A 24 27.25 -5.93 7.88
N CYS A 25 27.09 -6.37 9.13
CA CYS A 25 25.90 -6.09 9.91
C CYS A 25 25.71 -4.56 10.15
N LEU A 26 26.78 -3.86 10.50
CA LEU A 26 26.73 -2.41 10.71
C LEU A 26 26.37 -1.66 9.42
N SER A 27 26.96 -2.05 8.28
CA SER A 27 26.61 -1.46 6.98
C SER A 27 25.14 -1.67 6.63
N MET A 28 24.58 -2.86 6.90
CA MET A 28 23.18 -3.15 6.67
C MET A 28 22.24 -2.31 7.56
N ILE A 29 22.60 -2.12 8.83
CA ILE A 29 21.85 -1.23 9.73
C ILE A 29 21.85 0.20 9.19
N VAL A 30 22.99 0.70 8.75
CA VAL A 30 23.11 2.04 8.17
C VAL A 30 22.24 2.18 6.92
N ILE A 31 22.34 1.24 5.96
CA ILE A 31 21.50 1.24 4.75
C ILE A 31 20.02 1.19 5.12
N PHE A 32 19.64 0.34 6.07
CA PHE A 32 18.28 0.25 6.52
C PHE A 32 17.76 1.58 7.09
N CYS A 33 18.46 2.17 8.04
CA CYS A 33 18.05 3.42 8.69
C CYS A 33 18.00 4.61 7.74
N PHE A 34 18.99 4.74 6.83
CA PHE A 34 19.13 5.93 5.97
C PHE A 34 18.48 5.78 4.59
N TYR A 35 18.16 4.58 4.15
CA TYR A 35 17.55 4.36 2.84
C TYR A 35 16.14 3.76 2.94
N PHE A 36 15.99 2.62 3.61
CA PHE A 36 14.70 1.91 3.60
C PHE A 36 13.64 2.58 4.47
N VAL A 37 13.98 3.03 5.67
CA VAL A 37 13.04 3.71 6.57
C VAL A 37 12.51 5.01 5.95
N PRO A 38 13.35 5.93 5.44
CA PRO A 38 12.86 7.13 4.78
C PRO A 38 12.02 6.83 3.54
N LYS A 39 12.42 5.85 2.72
CA LYS A 39 11.66 5.45 1.53
C LYS A 39 10.28 4.92 1.88
N HIS A 40 10.19 4.11 2.92
CA HIS A 40 8.91 3.58 3.40
C HIS A 40 8.02 4.68 3.97
N ASN A 41 8.58 5.57 4.80
CA ASN A 41 7.83 6.70 5.35
C ASN A 41 7.32 7.64 4.24
N ASN A 42 8.14 7.91 3.22
CA ASN A 42 7.74 8.68 2.06
C ASN A 42 6.60 8.00 1.28
N TYR A 43 6.64 6.66 1.17
CA TYR A 43 5.54 5.91 0.56
C TYR A 43 4.24 6.09 1.34
N ILE A 44 4.24 5.87 2.64
CA ILE A 44 3.03 6.05 3.48
C ILE A 44 2.53 7.50 3.40
N SER A 45 3.42 8.49 3.54
CA SER A 45 3.06 9.90 3.41
C SER A 45 2.46 10.24 2.05
N SER A 46 2.99 9.67 0.97
CA SER A 46 2.43 9.85 -0.38
C SER A 46 1.04 9.22 -0.52
N GLN A 47 0.79 8.08 0.13
CA GLN A 47 -0.54 7.46 0.15
C GLN A 47 -1.56 8.32 0.93
N VAL A 48 -1.17 8.84 2.11
CA VAL A 48 -2.02 9.77 2.88
C VAL A 48 -2.41 10.95 1.99
N HIS A 49 -1.43 11.63 1.41
CA HIS A 49 -1.68 12.79 0.55
C HIS A 49 -2.56 12.45 -0.68
N TYR A 50 -2.34 11.30 -1.30
CA TYR A 50 -3.18 10.82 -2.41
C TYR A 50 -4.64 10.67 -1.98
N TYR A 51 -4.93 10.01 -0.85
CA TYR A 51 -6.29 9.80 -0.39
C TYR A 51 -6.94 11.10 0.13
N GLU A 52 -6.20 12.02 0.72
CA GLU A 52 -6.70 13.36 1.06
C GLU A 52 -7.13 14.15 -0.17
N GLN A 53 -6.34 14.10 -1.24
CA GLN A 53 -6.70 14.71 -2.52
C GLN A 53 -7.97 14.09 -3.11
N MET A 54 -8.10 12.76 -3.05
CA MET A 54 -9.31 12.06 -3.50
C MET A 54 -10.51 12.49 -2.67
N VAL A 55 -10.42 12.53 -1.34
CA VAL A 55 -11.49 13.01 -0.45
C VAL A 55 -11.95 14.42 -0.83
N THR A 56 -11.02 15.33 -1.07
CA THR A 56 -11.33 16.71 -1.45
C THR A 56 -12.00 16.79 -2.83
N SER A 57 -11.47 16.02 -3.79
CA SER A 57 -12.00 15.93 -5.16
C SER A 57 -13.42 15.37 -5.17
N ASP A 58 -13.65 14.26 -4.50
CA ASP A 58 -14.93 13.56 -4.49
C ASP A 58 -16.02 14.38 -3.75
N ALA A 59 -15.65 15.02 -2.65
CA ALA A 59 -16.54 15.95 -1.94
C ALA A 59 -16.97 17.10 -2.85
N THR A 60 -16.02 17.70 -3.59
CA THR A 60 -16.28 18.80 -4.50
C THR A 60 -17.19 18.36 -5.64
N ARG A 61 -16.91 17.20 -6.25
CA ARG A 61 -17.73 16.64 -7.34
C ARG A 61 -19.14 16.30 -6.89
N SER A 62 -19.29 15.63 -5.76
CA SER A 62 -20.60 15.32 -5.18
C SER A 62 -21.42 16.57 -4.93
N LYS A 63 -20.80 17.66 -4.43
CA LYS A 63 -21.46 18.96 -4.25
C LYS A 63 -21.93 19.56 -5.57
N ILE A 64 -21.04 19.64 -6.57
CA ILE A 64 -21.38 20.20 -7.90
C ILE A 64 -22.53 19.43 -8.54
N ILE A 65 -22.49 18.10 -8.50
CA ILE A 65 -23.55 17.26 -9.07
C ILE A 65 -24.86 17.47 -8.32
N THR A 66 -24.84 17.60 -6.99
CA THR A 66 -26.04 17.88 -6.20
C THR A 66 -26.69 19.24 -6.59
N GLU A 67 -25.87 20.26 -6.80
CA GLU A 67 -26.35 21.55 -7.27
C GLU A 67 -26.96 21.45 -8.68
N GLN A 68 -26.37 20.69 -9.59
CA GLN A 68 -26.91 20.42 -10.92
C GLN A 68 -28.23 19.67 -10.86
N ILE A 69 -28.35 18.62 -10.04
CA ILE A 69 -29.59 17.87 -9.82
C ILE A 69 -30.72 18.84 -9.37
N ASN A 70 -30.45 19.70 -8.40
CA ASN A 70 -31.44 20.64 -7.90
C ASN A 70 -31.94 21.58 -8.99
N ARG A 71 -31.03 22.14 -9.81
CA ARG A 71 -31.40 23.00 -10.94
C ARG A 71 -32.24 22.26 -12.00
N MET A 72 -31.86 21.03 -12.34
CA MET A 72 -32.61 20.25 -13.33
C MET A 72 -33.99 19.82 -12.82
N LYS A 73 -34.14 19.53 -11.54
CA LYS A 73 -35.44 19.25 -10.91
C LYS A 73 -36.37 20.47 -10.95
N GLU A 74 -35.82 21.67 -10.77
CA GLU A 74 -36.59 22.96 -10.86
C GLU A 74 -37.20 23.18 -12.26
N ILE A 75 -36.53 22.70 -13.32
CA ILE A 75 -37.00 22.82 -14.71
C ILE A 75 -37.68 21.56 -15.23
N GLY A 76 -37.87 20.54 -14.38
CA GLY A 76 -38.58 19.30 -14.71
C GLY A 76 -37.82 18.33 -15.61
N GLU A 77 -36.49 18.44 -15.66
CA GLU A 77 -35.63 17.53 -16.43
C GLU A 77 -35.31 16.24 -15.68
N ASP A 78 -35.00 15.18 -16.42
CA ASP A 78 -34.58 13.90 -15.86
C ASP A 78 -33.20 13.98 -15.18
N THR A 79 -33.13 13.55 -13.93
CA THR A 79 -31.92 13.61 -13.10
C THR A 79 -31.32 12.25 -12.78
N GLU A 80 -31.89 11.15 -13.25
CA GLU A 80 -31.50 9.79 -12.85
C GLU A 80 -30.01 9.51 -13.05
N LYS A 81 -29.45 9.93 -14.18
CA LYS A 81 -28.02 9.74 -14.49
C LYS A 81 -27.11 10.53 -13.56
N LEU A 82 -27.47 11.75 -13.21
CA LEU A 82 -26.72 12.57 -12.27
C LEU A 82 -26.85 12.05 -10.84
N GLU A 83 -28.00 11.55 -10.46
CA GLU A 83 -28.20 10.92 -9.14
C GLU A 83 -27.33 9.70 -8.97
N ARG A 84 -27.23 8.81 -9.96
CA ARG A 84 -26.29 7.66 -9.94
C ARG A 84 -24.84 8.13 -9.83
N SER A 85 -24.46 9.19 -10.56
CA SER A 85 -23.11 9.75 -10.48
C SER A 85 -22.82 10.34 -9.10
N ARG A 86 -23.77 11.09 -8.51
CA ARG A 86 -23.64 11.60 -7.14
C ARG A 86 -23.46 10.48 -6.14
N ASP A 87 -24.27 9.44 -6.23
CA ASP A 87 -24.26 8.31 -5.29
C ASP A 87 -22.92 7.55 -5.36
N PHE A 88 -22.36 7.41 -6.58
CA PHE A 88 -21.00 6.88 -6.76
C PHE A 88 -19.96 7.74 -6.02
N TRP A 89 -19.95 9.06 -6.26
CA TRP A 89 -18.95 9.94 -5.64
C TRP A 89 -19.10 10.02 -4.12
N GLN A 90 -20.31 9.94 -3.59
CA GLN A 90 -20.52 9.87 -2.15
C GLN A 90 -19.98 8.56 -1.55
N ALA A 91 -20.22 7.45 -2.21
CA ALA A 91 -19.71 6.16 -1.75
C ALA A 91 -18.18 6.06 -1.82
N ASP A 92 -17.55 6.57 -2.91
CA ASP A 92 -16.07 6.59 -2.99
C ASP A 92 -15.46 7.56 -1.99
N LEU A 93 -16.09 8.72 -1.75
CA LEU A 93 -15.71 9.66 -0.70
C LEU A 93 -15.65 9.01 0.68
N GLU A 94 -16.66 8.23 1.06
CA GLU A 94 -16.69 7.52 2.34
C GLU A 94 -15.56 6.48 2.43
N ASN A 95 -15.32 5.74 1.35
CA ASN A 95 -14.25 4.75 1.30
C ASN A 95 -12.87 5.42 1.35
N CYS A 96 -12.65 6.52 0.63
CA CYS A 96 -11.40 7.29 0.67
C CYS A 96 -11.13 7.90 2.05
N ARG A 97 -12.17 8.43 2.71
CA ARG A 97 -12.07 8.92 4.10
C ARG A 97 -11.65 7.81 5.07
N LEU A 98 -12.24 6.62 4.91
CA LEU A 98 -11.90 5.47 5.75
C LEU A 98 -10.43 5.06 5.56
N VAL A 99 -9.94 5.05 4.31
CA VAL A 99 -8.53 4.74 4.02
C VAL A 99 -7.60 5.82 4.58
N SER A 100 -7.88 7.10 4.34
CA SER A 100 -7.08 8.22 4.85
C SER A 100 -6.98 8.19 6.38
N TYR A 101 -8.12 8.04 7.05
CA TYR A 101 -8.16 7.94 8.51
C TYR A 101 -7.30 6.77 9.04
N ASN A 102 -7.43 5.57 8.44
CA ASN A 102 -6.67 4.41 8.89
C ASN A 102 -5.16 4.56 8.61
N LEU A 103 -4.77 5.19 7.49
CA LEU A 103 -3.35 5.47 7.19
C LEU A 103 -2.69 6.37 8.25
N GLU A 104 -3.45 7.27 8.86
CA GLU A 104 -2.94 8.21 9.85
C GLU A 104 -2.96 7.65 11.27
N HIS A 105 -3.98 6.88 11.63
CA HIS A 105 -4.32 6.59 13.03
C HIS A 105 -4.27 5.12 13.38
N GLU A 106 -4.41 4.21 12.42
CA GLU A 106 -4.64 2.80 12.66
C GLU A 106 -3.42 1.92 12.36
N ASN A 107 -3.57 0.64 12.70
CA ASN A 107 -2.58 -0.39 12.40
C ASN A 107 -2.68 -0.89 10.95
N ALA A 108 -1.64 -1.57 10.50
CA ALA A 108 -1.52 -2.10 9.15
C ALA A 108 -2.70 -2.97 8.69
N SER A 109 -3.29 -3.77 9.59
CA SER A 109 -4.46 -4.60 9.29
C SER A 109 -5.70 -3.75 8.95
N SER A 110 -5.94 -2.67 9.71
CA SER A 110 -7.06 -1.76 9.46
C SER A 110 -6.89 -1.01 8.13
N ILE A 111 -5.67 -0.57 7.83
CA ILE A 111 -5.32 0.06 6.55
C ILE A 111 -5.61 -0.90 5.39
N ALA A 112 -5.11 -2.14 5.47
CA ALA A 112 -5.32 -3.15 4.43
C ALA A 112 -6.80 -3.44 4.21
N LYS A 113 -7.59 -3.59 5.28
CA LYS A 113 -9.04 -3.81 5.19
C LYS A 113 -9.77 -2.64 4.53
N ALA A 114 -9.40 -1.40 4.86
CA ALA A 114 -10.00 -0.21 4.27
C ALA A 114 -9.70 -0.12 2.76
N MET A 115 -8.46 -0.38 2.35
CA MET A 115 -8.07 -0.39 0.94
C MET A 115 -8.79 -1.49 0.16
N ILE A 116 -8.87 -2.71 0.70
CA ILE A 116 -9.62 -3.81 0.09
C ILE A 116 -11.10 -3.45 -0.07
N LYS A 117 -11.70 -2.82 0.94
CA LYS A 117 -13.10 -2.40 0.89
C LYS A 117 -13.34 -1.44 -0.27
N ARG A 118 -12.48 -0.43 -0.44
CA ARG A 118 -12.56 0.51 -1.55
C ARG A 118 -12.37 -0.18 -2.90
N ASP A 119 -11.35 -1.01 -3.05
CA ASP A 119 -11.07 -1.71 -4.30
C ASP A 119 -12.22 -2.66 -4.68
N LYS A 120 -12.84 -3.34 -3.72
CA LYS A 120 -14.03 -4.19 -3.96
C LYS A 120 -15.26 -3.36 -4.34
N PHE A 121 -15.41 -2.16 -3.78
CA PHE A 121 -16.45 -1.23 -4.22
C PHE A 121 -16.26 -0.84 -5.70
N LEU A 122 -15.04 -0.43 -6.09
CA LEU A 122 -14.74 -0.08 -7.48
C LEU A 122 -14.94 -1.28 -8.43
N GLN A 123 -14.52 -2.48 -8.01
CA GLN A 123 -14.74 -3.70 -8.80
C GLN A 123 -16.24 -4.00 -9.01
N LYS A 124 -17.05 -3.82 -7.96
CA LYS A 124 -18.51 -3.98 -8.06
C LYS A 124 -19.11 -3.03 -9.10
N VAL A 125 -18.68 -1.76 -9.12
CA VAL A 125 -19.15 -0.79 -10.13
C VAL A 125 -18.83 -1.26 -11.55
N ILE A 126 -17.63 -1.82 -11.79
CA ILE A 126 -17.25 -2.39 -13.09
C ILE A 126 -18.11 -3.61 -13.43
N ASP A 127 -18.31 -4.53 -12.48
CA ASP A 127 -19.07 -5.75 -12.68
C ASP A 127 -20.57 -5.46 -12.97
N GLU A 128 -21.08 -4.35 -12.48
CA GLU A 128 -22.44 -3.82 -12.78
C GLU A 128 -22.49 -3.05 -14.12
N GLY A 129 -21.42 -3.07 -14.90
CA GLY A 129 -21.36 -2.43 -16.22
C GLY A 129 -21.00 -0.93 -16.19
N GLY A 130 -20.56 -0.42 -15.05
CA GLY A 130 -20.03 0.93 -14.93
C GLY A 130 -18.64 1.05 -15.52
N ASP A 131 -18.36 2.18 -16.15
CA ASP A 131 -17.04 2.55 -16.67
C ASP A 131 -16.38 3.59 -15.75
N LEU A 132 -15.37 3.17 -15.00
CA LEU A 132 -14.65 4.07 -14.07
C LEU A 132 -13.98 5.23 -14.80
N SER A 133 -13.62 5.06 -16.08
CA SER A 133 -13.03 6.14 -16.88
C SER A 133 -14.01 7.29 -17.13
N SER A 134 -15.31 7.01 -17.10
CA SER A 134 -16.36 8.03 -17.22
C SER A 134 -16.44 8.97 -16.00
N TYR A 135 -15.96 8.50 -14.86
CA TYR A 135 -15.93 9.30 -13.63
C TYR A 135 -14.65 10.11 -13.51
N SER A 136 -13.48 9.52 -13.76
CA SER A 136 -12.20 10.22 -13.63
C SER A 136 -11.06 9.51 -14.38
N ILE A 137 -10.12 10.30 -14.96
CA ILE A 137 -8.87 9.77 -15.53
C ILE A 137 -8.04 9.02 -14.48
N MET A 138 -8.06 9.46 -13.22
CA MET A 138 -7.38 8.77 -12.13
C MET A 138 -7.96 7.38 -11.91
N LEU A 139 -9.29 7.24 -11.90
CA LEU A 139 -9.98 5.96 -11.74
C LEU A 139 -9.76 5.02 -12.93
N ARG A 140 -9.58 5.55 -14.15
CA ARG A 140 -9.21 4.76 -15.33
C ARG A 140 -7.86 4.04 -15.15
N ASN A 141 -6.88 4.71 -14.56
CA ASN A 141 -5.59 4.08 -14.28
C ASN A 141 -5.72 3.01 -13.20
N ASP A 142 -6.60 3.21 -12.24
CA ASP A 142 -6.91 2.25 -11.20
C ASP A 142 -7.61 0.99 -11.73
N GLU A 143 -8.49 1.11 -12.71
CA GLU A 143 -9.26 -0.01 -13.27
C GLU A 143 -8.36 -1.11 -13.81
N ARG A 144 -7.31 -0.74 -14.57
CA ARG A 144 -6.41 -1.72 -15.20
C ARG A 144 -5.70 -2.62 -14.19
N ASP A 145 -5.34 -2.08 -13.02
CA ASP A 145 -4.56 -2.77 -12.02
C ASP A 145 -5.42 -3.29 -10.84
N LEU A 146 -6.72 -2.95 -10.83
CA LEU A 146 -7.63 -3.22 -9.71
C LEU A 146 -7.70 -4.71 -9.34
N LYS A 147 -7.89 -5.59 -10.34
CA LYS A 147 -7.95 -7.04 -10.10
C LYS A 147 -6.66 -7.60 -9.51
N ASN A 148 -5.52 -7.06 -9.94
CA ASN A 148 -4.21 -7.46 -9.42
C ASN A 148 -4.02 -6.94 -7.98
N ARG A 149 -4.44 -5.71 -7.70
CA ARG A 149 -4.41 -5.16 -6.34
C ARG A 149 -5.28 -5.96 -5.38
N ILE A 150 -6.52 -6.29 -5.75
CA ILE A 150 -7.41 -7.10 -4.91
C ILE A 150 -6.78 -8.47 -4.60
N LYS A 151 -6.24 -9.16 -5.61
CA LYS A 151 -5.55 -10.45 -5.40
C LYS A 151 -4.35 -10.33 -4.47
N LEU A 152 -3.54 -9.29 -4.66
CA LEU A 152 -2.35 -9.05 -3.86
C LEU A 152 -2.72 -8.73 -2.40
N GLN A 153 -3.73 -7.90 -2.18
CA GLN A 153 -4.23 -7.54 -0.86
C GLN A 153 -4.89 -8.73 -0.16
N ASP A 154 -5.70 -9.53 -0.86
CA ASP A 154 -6.29 -10.76 -0.30
C ASP A 154 -5.18 -11.76 0.09
N MET A 155 -4.08 -11.85 -0.69
CA MET A 155 -2.91 -12.65 -0.34
C MET A 155 -2.21 -12.11 0.92
N TYR A 156 -2.02 -10.79 1.03
CA TYR A 156 -1.44 -10.17 2.22
C TYR A 156 -2.29 -10.42 3.46
N MET A 157 -3.62 -10.28 3.35
CA MET A 157 -4.54 -10.56 4.46
C MET A 157 -4.50 -12.01 4.90
N LYS A 158 -4.52 -12.95 3.94
CA LYS A 158 -4.49 -14.39 4.22
C LYS A 158 -3.20 -14.84 4.90
N ASN A 159 -2.07 -14.24 4.53
CA ASN A 159 -0.75 -14.61 5.04
C ASN A 159 -0.25 -13.66 6.14
N GLN A 160 -1.05 -12.70 6.56
CA GLN A 160 -0.70 -11.67 7.56
C GLN A 160 0.53 -10.83 7.17
N PHE A 161 0.75 -10.61 5.85
CA PHE A 161 1.86 -9.81 5.34
C PHE A 161 1.57 -8.30 5.27
N TYR A 162 0.40 -7.87 5.71
CA TYR A 162 0.01 -6.45 5.70
C TYR A 162 0.93 -5.57 6.54
N ASP A 163 1.56 -6.12 7.60
CA ASP A 163 2.50 -5.39 8.44
C ASP A 163 3.71 -4.89 7.64
N PHE A 164 4.17 -5.65 6.65
CA PHE A 164 5.26 -5.24 5.78
C PHE A 164 4.97 -4.03 4.90
N VAL A 165 3.73 -3.89 4.49
CA VAL A 165 3.33 -2.88 3.50
C VAL A 165 2.92 -1.59 4.18
N TYR A 166 2.26 -1.69 5.32
CA TYR A 166 1.57 -0.56 5.95
C TYR A 166 2.10 -0.15 7.33
N GLU A 167 2.99 -0.91 7.95
CA GLU A 167 3.60 -0.46 9.21
C GLU A 167 4.40 0.82 9.03
N LYS A 168 4.26 1.73 9.99
CA LYS A 168 5.02 3.01 10.01
C LYS A 168 6.53 2.80 10.21
N MET A 169 6.92 1.66 10.81
CA MET A 169 8.32 1.23 10.88
C MET A 169 8.45 -0.18 10.32
N PRO A 170 9.37 -0.38 9.37
CA PRO A 170 9.68 -1.71 8.86
C PRO A 170 10.15 -2.61 10.00
N THR A 171 9.52 -3.77 10.15
CA THR A 171 9.84 -4.71 11.24
C THR A 171 11.25 -5.28 11.12
N ALA A 172 11.77 -5.83 12.23
CA ALA A 172 13.04 -6.58 12.24
C ALA A 172 13.08 -7.72 11.20
N TYR A 173 11.93 -8.26 10.83
CA TYR A 173 11.81 -9.25 9.76
C TYR A 173 12.13 -8.66 8.38
N TYR A 174 11.70 -7.43 8.08
CA TYR A 174 12.06 -6.72 6.85
C TYR A 174 13.59 -6.50 6.79
N MET A 175 14.20 -6.18 7.93
CA MET A 175 15.67 -6.12 8.06
C MET A 175 16.31 -7.47 7.74
N LEU A 176 15.80 -8.55 8.31
CA LEU A 176 16.35 -9.90 8.11
C LEU A 176 16.15 -10.41 6.68
N SER A 177 14.97 -10.22 6.07
CA SER A 177 14.73 -10.65 4.70
C SER A 177 15.62 -9.92 3.70
N ASN A 178 15.83 -8.62 3.88
CA ASN A 178 16.78 -7.86 3.05
C ASN A 178 18.24 -8.22 3.33
N PHE A 179 18.59 -8.58 4.58
CA PHE A 179 19.90 -9.09 4.92
C PHE A 179 20.21 -10.38 4.14
N PHE A 180 19.27 -11.33 4.08
CA PHE A 180 19.44 -12.56 3.31
C PHE A 180 19.49 -12.35 1.79
N VAL A 181 18.71 -11.41 1.27
CA VAL A 181 18.66 -11.14 -0.18
C VAL A 181 19.87 -10.34 -0.67
N PHE A 182 20.34 -9.35 0.10
CA PHE A 182 21.39 -8.43 -0.35
C PHE A 182 22.75 -8.63 0.33
N GLY A 183 22.79 -9.19 1.53
CA GLY A 183 24.02 -9.30 2.32
C GLY A 183 24.48 -10.74 2.62
N GLY A 184 23.56 -11.70 2.65
CA GLY A 184 23.86 -13.08 3.07
C GLY A 184 24.47 -13.94 1.96
N ILE A 185 24.08 -13.75 0.71
CA ILE A 185 24.53 -14.57 -0.42
C ILE A 185 25.99 -14.31 -0.79
N PRO A 186 26.51 -13.08 -0.85
CA PRO A 186 27.92 -12.84 -1.16
C PRO A 186 28.91 -13.33 -0.08
N ILE A 187 28.46 -13.43 1.18
CA ILE A 187 29.34 -13.84 2.29
C ILE A 187 29.55 -15.36 2.33
N ILE A 188 28.63 -16.13 1.74
CA ILE A 188 28.71 -17.60 1.68
C ILE A 188 29.54 -18.09 0.49
N VAL A 189 29.76 -17.24 -0.52
CA VAL A 189 30.43 -17.59 -1.78
C VAL A 189 31.93 -17.21 -1.80
N ILE A 190 32.46 -16.54 -0.77
CA ILE A 190 33.88 -16.22 -0.57
C ILE A 190 34.45 -17.09 0.57
#